data_8107a5c0866434b81e743c045265791a
#
_entry.id   8107a5c0866434b81e743c045265791a
#
_cell.length_a   1.000
_cell.length_b   1.000
_cell.length_c   1.000
_cell.angle_alpha   90.00
_cell.angle_beta   90.00
_cell.angle_gamma   90.00
#
_symmetry.space_group_name_H-M   'P 1'
#
loop_
_entity.id
_entity.type
_entity.pdbx_description
1 polymer ?
#
loop_
_entity_poly.entity_id
_entity_poly.type
_entity_poly.pdbx_seq_one_letter_code
_entity_poly.pdbx_strand_id
1 'polypeptide(L)'
;MSVKIEVWGDYASFNRPEMKVERVSYDVMTPSAARGILEAIYWHPGLRWQIDRIYVRAPIRFTNIRRNEVKDKLNSRKARTVMEQGRGEMYLATSESIQQRAAMVLRDVRYVIEAHFDMTENAAEGDNPGKFQDIIKRRAEKGQFYHQPYFGTREFPVNFKLCDGMPECPKELLGERDLGWMLLDMDYSDPSDIKPVFFRAVMKDGVLDVPPMRGKGVAR
;
A
#
# COMPACT_ATOMS: atom_id res chain seq x y z
N MET A 1 19.85 -2.86 9.15
CA MET A 1 20.28 -2.14 7.92
C MET A 1 19.01 -1.59 7.29
N SER A 2 18.94 -0.28 7.01
CA SER A 2 17.75 0.32 6.37
C SER A 2 17.99 0.54 4.88
N VAL A 3 16.90 0.60 4.12
CA VAL A 3 16.88 0.98 2.71
C VAL A 3 15.92 2.16 2.53
N LYS A 4 16.25 3.06 1.61
CA LYS A 4 15.39 4.17 1.21
C LYS A 4 15.02 4.02 -0.26
N ILE A 5 13.73 3.96 -0.56
CA ILE A 5 13.21 3.84 -1.92
C ILE A 5 12.34 5.06 -2.21
N GLU A 6 12.71 5.85 -3.21
CA GLU A 6 11.87 6.92 -3.73
C GLU A 6 10.82 6.34 -4.65
N VAL A 7 9.56 6.75 -4.46
CA VAL A 7 8.40 6.27 -5.23
C VAL A 7 7.54 7.45 -5.67
N TRP A 8 7.02 7.43 -6.91
CA TRP A 8 6.18 8.51 -7.44
C TRP A 8 5.22 8.02 -8.50
N GLY A 9 4.17 8.81 -8.72
CA GLY A 9 3.15 8.54 -9.74
C GLY A 9 2.13 9.66 -9.85
N ASP A 10 1.32 9.61 -10.88
CA ASP A 10 0.34 10.64 -11.19
C ASP A 10 -0.82 10.65 -10.18
N TYR A 11 -1.24 9.46 -9.73
CA TYR A 11 -2.35 9.28 -8.81
C TYR A 11 -2.06 8.24 -7.73
N ALA A 12 -2.76 8.36 -6.58
CA ALA A 12 -2.75 7.36 -5.51
C ALA A 12 -4.11 7.29 -4.82
N SER A 13 -4.50 6.09 -4.36
CA SER A 13 -5.74 5.89 -3.60
C SER A 13 -5.50 4.93 -2.43
N PHE A 14 -5.17 5.51 -1.29
CA PHE A 14 -5.02 4.78 -0.02
C PHE A 14 -6.35 4.80 0.73
N ASN A 15 -7.27 3.93 0.32
CA ASN A 15 -8.68 4.02 0.70
C ASN A 15 -8.90 3.92 2.21
N ARG A 16 -9.69 4.86 2.74
CA ARG A 16 -10.17 4.84 4.11
C ARG A 16 -11.18 3.71 4.29
N PRO A 17 -11.06 2.83 5.27
CA PRO A 17 -11.92 1.66 5.43
C PRO A 17 -13.38 2.02 5.76
N GLU A 18 -13.63 3.21 6.34
CA GLU A 18 -14.95 3.73 6.64
C GLU A 18 -15.72 4.19 5.38
N MET A 19 -15.01 4.52 4.28
CA MET A 19 -15.59 5.04 3.04
C MET A 19 -15.72 3.92 1.98
N LYS A 20 -16.71 3.04 2.17
CA LYS A 20 -16.83 1.81 1.36
C LYS A 20 -17.48 2.02 -0.01
N VAL A 21 -18.34 3.02 -0.15
CA VAL A 21 -19.13 3.23 -1.39
C VAL A 21 -18.42 4.24 -2.28
N GLU A 22 -18.19 5.45 -1.78
CA GLU A 22 -17.39 6.46 -2.44
C GLU A 22 -16.02 6.44 -1.78
N ARG A 23 -15.00 6.05 -2.55
CA ARG A 23 -13.66 5.87 -2.00
C ARG A 23 -13.01 7.21 -1.74
N VAL A 24 -12.46 7.37 -0.55
CA VAL A 24 -11.66 8.54 -0.17
C VAL A 24 -10.29 8.05 0.26
N SER A 25 -9.25 8.62 -0.33
CA SER A 25 -7.87 8.34 0.06
C SER A 25 -7.55 8.97 1.42
N TYR A 26 -6.66 8.33 2.18
CA TYR A 26 -5.90 9.03 3.21
C TYR A 26 -5.08 10.15 2.57
N ASP A 27 -4.70 11.14 3.39
CA ASP A 27 -3.95 12.31 2.96
C ASP A 27 -2.54 11.98 2.46
N VAL A 28 -1.96 10.90 2.95
CA VAL A 28 -0.64 10.40 2.57
C VAL A 28 -0.65 8.88 2.48
N MET A 29 0.44 8.31 1.98
CA MET A 29 0.64 6.86 1.87
C MET A 29 0.56 6.19 3.25
N THR A 30 -0.21 5.10 3.35
CA THR A 30 -0.27 4.28 4.57
C THR A 30 0.95 3.36 4.67
N PRO A 31 1.39 2.99 5.90
CA PRO A 31 2.49 2.04 6.08
C PRO A 31 2.24 0.69 5.41
N SER A 32 1.00 0.19 5.44
CA SER A 32 0.60 -1.04 4.76
C SER A 32 0.80 -0.96 3.23
N ALA A 33 0.49 0.19 2.61
CA ALA A 33 0.71 0.41 1.19
C ALA A 33 2.22 0.51 0.87
N ALA A 34 3.01 1.17 1.74
CA ALA A 34 4.46 1.24 1.61
C ALA A 34 5.09 -0.15 1.66
N ARG A 35 4.66 -1.00 2.61
CA ARG A 35 5.10 -2.39 2.68
C ARG A 35 4.74 -3.16 1.42
N GLY A 36 3.52 -3.02 0.92
CA GLY A 36 3.07 -3.68 -0.31
C GLY A 36 3.91 -3.28 -1.55
N ILE A 37 4.36 -2.03 -1.63
CA ILE A 37 5.27 -1.56 -2.69
C ILE A 37 6.63 -2.26 -2.59
N LEU A 38 7.22 -2.35 -1.37
CA LEU A 38 8.50 -3.03 -1.18
C LEU A 38 8.40 -4.53 -1.49
N GLU A 39 7.33 -5.20 -1.07
CA GLU A 39 7.06 -6.60 -1.38
C GLU A 39 6.87 -6.84 -2.88
N ALA A 40 6.24 -5.90 -3.59
CA ALA A 40 6.11 -5.96 -5.05
C ALA A 40 7.47 -5.89 -5.76
N ILE A 41 8.41 -5.11 -5.23
CA ILE A 41 9.79 -5.03 -5.73
C ILE A 41 10.57 -6.30 -5.35
N TYR A 42 10.56 -6.64 -4.05
CA TYR A 42 11.26 -7.80 -3.55
C TYR A 42 10.56 -8.43 -2.34
N TRP A 43 10.06 -9.62 -2.52
CA TRP A 43 9.52 -10.48 -1.48
C TRP A 43 10.29 -11.79 -1.39
N HIS A 44 10.48 -12.29 -0.18
CA HIS A 44 11.04 -13.60 0.10
C HIS A 44 10.44 -14.14 1.41
N PRO A 45 10.15 -15.44 1.54
CA PRO A 45 9.59 -16.00 2.77
C PRO A 45 10.50 -15.79 4.00
N GLY A 46 11.81 -15.72 3.79
CA GLY A 46 12.82 -15.49 4.83
C GLY A 46 12.96 -14.04 5.30
N LEU A 47 12.18 -13.09 4.76
CA LEU A 47 12.22 -11.70 5.20
C LEU A 47 10.82 -11.12 5.47
N ARG A 48 10.74 -10.19 6.42
CA ARG A 48 9.55 -9.39 6.70
C ARG A 48 9.92 -7.91 6.69
N TRP A 49 9.30 -7.14 5.79
CA TRP A 49 9.48 -5.70 5.74
C TRP A 49 8.85 -4.99 6.94
N GLN A 50 9.60 -4.03 7.50
CA GLN A 50 9.17 -3.09 8.53
C GLN A 50 9.36 -1.67 7.99
N ILE A 51 8.30 -0.89 8.02
CA ILE A 51 8.34 0.50 7.59
C ILE A 51 8.74 1.35 8.79
N ASP A 52 9.83 2.11 8.67
CA ASP A 52 10.33 3.00 9.72
C ASP A 52 9.76 4.41 9.57
N ARG A 53 9.83 4.95 8.33
CA ARG A 53 9.39 6.31 8.01
C ARG A 53 8.85 6.41 6.59
N ILE A 54 7.94 7.36 6.42
CA ILE A 54 7.46 7.77 5.11
C ILE A 54 7.70 9.27 5.00
N TYR A 55 8.52 9.66 4.04
CA TYR A 55 8.78 11.06 3.72
C TYR A 55 7.85 11.49 2.59
N VAL A 56 7.07 12.53 2.80
CA VAL A 56 6.18 13.12 1.80
C VAL A 56 6.96 14.20 1.03
N ARG A 57 7.14 13.99 -0.27
CA ARG A 57 8.01 14.80 -1.14
C ARG A 57 7.25 15.67 -2.13
N ALA A 58 5.93 15.63 -2.10
CA ALA A 58 5.06 16.47 -2.91
C ALA A 58 3.93 17.06 -2.06
N PRO A 59 3.41 18.24 -2.38
CA PRO A 59 2.24 18.80 -1.70
C PRO A 59 1.05 17.85 -1.78
N ILE A 60 0.28 17.76 -0.69
CA ILE A 60 -0.93 16.92 -0.63
C ILE A 60 -2.02 17.59 -1.47
N ARG A 61 -2.38 16.94 -2.58
CA ARG A 61 -3.39 17.44 -3.52
C ARG A 61 -4.39 16.34 -3.83
N PHE A 62 -5.67 16.66 -3.72
CA PHE A 62 -6.75 15.76 -4.08
C PHE A 62 -7.33 16.08 -5.45
N THR A 63 -7.88 15.07 -6.09
CA THR A 63 -8.71 15.20 -7.29
C THR A 63 -9.85 14.18 -7.23
N ASN A 64 -10.91 14.41 -7.99
CA ASN A 64 -12.04 13.49 -8.08
C ASN A 64 -11.98 12.74 -9.41
N ILE A 65 -12.07 11.41 -9.33
CA ILE A 65 -12.16 10.52 -10.49
C ILE A 65 -13.51 9.83 -10.47
N ARG A 66 -14.26 9.94 -11.58
CA ARG A 66 -15.52 9.21 -11.77
C ARG A 66 -15.26 7.98 -12.62
N ARG A 67 -15.84 6.86 -12.20
CA ARG A 67 -15.71 5.57 -12.89
C ARG A 67 -17.03 4.87 -13.00
N ASN A 68 -17.18 4.13 -14.08
CA ASN A 68 -18.25 3.17 -14.22
C ASN A 68 -17.80 1.86 -13.55
N GLU A 69 -18.49 1.49 -12.48
CA GLU A 69 -18.25 0.23 -11.76
C GLU A 69 -19.47 -0.69 -11.95
N VAL A 70 -19.23 -1.99 -11.81
CA VAL A 70 -20.33 -2.97 -11.85
C VAL A 70 -21.01 -2.98 -10.48
N LYS A 71 -22.32 -2.68 -10.48
CA LYS A 71 -23.14 -2.62 -9.27
C LYS A 71 -23.42 -3.99 -8.68
N ASP A 72 -23.74 -4.95 -9.53
CA ASP A 72 -24.20 -6.26 -9.13
C ASP A 72 -23.04 -7.23 -8.87
N LYS A 73 -23.27 -8.19 -8.00
CA LYS A 73 -22.33 -9.27 -7.71
C LYS A 73 -22.80 -10.56 -8.37
N LEU A 74 -21.85 -11.37 -8.84
CA LEU A 74 -22.16 -12.73 -9.28
C LEU A 74 -22.84 -13.52 -8.15
N ASN A 75 -23.93 -14.21 -8.49
CA ASN A 75 -24.67 -15.02 -7.53
C ASN A 75 -23.87 -16.30 -7.21
N SER A 76 -23.33 -16.40 -5.99
CA SER A 76 -22.51 -17.52 -5.55
C SER A 76 -23.24 -18.86 -5.57
N ARG A 77 -24.56 -18.89 -5.34
CA ARG A 77 -25.38 -20.12 -5.43
C ARG A 77 -25.46 -20.59 -6.86
N LYS A 78 -25.75 -19.68 -7.82
CA LYS A 78 -25.76 -19.99 -9.26
C LYS A 78 -24.39 -20.51 -9.72
N ALA A 79 -23.30 -19.87 -9.24
CA ALA A 79 -21.95 -20.31 -9.53
C ALA A 79 -21.71 -21.76 -9.09
N ARG A 80 -22.07 -22.10 -7.84
CA ARG A 80 -21.97 -23.47 -7.32
C ARG A 80 -22.79 -24.46 -8.13
N THR A 81 -24.04 -24.14 -8.45
CA THR A 81 -24.90 -25.02 -9.25
C THR A 81 -24.31 -25.31 -10.65
N VAL A 82 -23.79 -24.29 -11.31
CA VAL A 82 -23.13 -24.45 -12.62
C VAL A 82 -21.87 -25.32 -12.51
N MET A 83 -21.08 -25.14 -11.47
CA MET A 83 -19.90 -25.95 -11.19
C MET A 83 -20.26 -27.42 -10.94
N GLU A 84 -21.30 -27.70 -10.13
CA GLU A 84 -21.76 -29.05 -9.80
C GLU A 84 -22.36 -29.78 -11.00
N GLN A 85 -23.10 -29.05 -11.85
CA GLN A 85 -23.74 -29.62 -13.02
C GLN A 85 -22.82 -29.71 -14.25
N GLY A 86 -21.67 -29.05 -14.24
CA GLY A 86 -20.76 -28.98 -15.37
C GLY A 86 -21.34 -28.33 -16.64
N ARG A 87 -22.52 -27.67 -16.51
CA ARG A 87 -23.22 -27.00 -17.60
C ARG A 87 -24.03 -25.83 -17.08
N GLY A 88 -24.34 -24.89 -17.97
CA GLY A 88 -25.13 -23.68 -17.67
C GLY A 88 -24.36 -22.40 -17.97
N GLU A 89 -25.08 -21.33 -18.23
CA GLU A 89 -24.52 -20.04 -18.48
C GLU A 89 -24.43 -19.21 -17.19
N MET A 90 -23.28 -18.62 -16.95
CA MET A 90 -23.05 -17.71 -15.85
C MET A 90 -22.28 -16.48 -16.34
N TYR A 91 -23.00 -15.40 -16.52
CA TYR A 91 -22.40 -14.11 -16.88
C TYR A 91 -23.12 -12.97 -16.15
N LEU A 92 -22.48 -11.84 -16.11
CA LEU A 92 -23.03 -10.57 -15.68
C LEU A 92 -22.88 -9.57 -16.83
N ALA A 93 -24.00 -9.12 -17.37
CA ALA A 93 -23.99 -8.10 -18.41
C ALA A 93 -23.59 -6.76 -17.80
N THR A 94 -22.30 -6.38 -17.97
CA THR A 94 -21.76 -5.17 -17.37
C THR A 94 -22.43 -3.90 -17.87
N SER A 95 -22.90 -3.90 -19.13
CA SER A 95 -23.67 -2.79 -19.71
C SER A 95 -25.01 -2.50 -19.02
N GLU A 96 -25.63 -3.53 -18.45
CA GLU A 96 -26.91 -3.44 -17.73
C GLU A 96 -26.73 -3.15 -16.24
N SER A 97 -25.52 -3.36 -15.73
CA SER A 97 -25.17 -3.25 -14.31
C SER A 97 -24.15 -2.16 -14.04
N ILE A 98 -24.18 -1.08 -14.81
CA ILE A 98 -23.28 0.06 -14.62
C ILE A 98 -23.80 0.95 -13.50
N GLN A 99 -22.87 1.33 -12.60
CA GLN A 99 -23.07 2.39 -11.63
C GLN A 99 -21.88 3.34 -11.65
N GLN A 100 -22.14 4.63 -11.85
CA GLN A 100 -21.09 5.63 -11.74
C GLN A 100 -20.77 5.90 -10.26
N ARG A 101 -19.49 5.81 -9.90
CA ARG A 101 -18.99 6.12 -8.56
C ARG A 101 -17.86 7.13 -8.62
N ALA A 102 -17.86 8.06 -7.66
CA ALA A 102 -16.78 9.00 -7.46
C ALA A 102 -15.73 8.42 -6.51
N ALA A 103 -14.47 8.76 -6.74
CA ALA A 103 -13.37 8.49 -5.83
C ALA A 103 -12.52 9.74 -5.66
N MET A 104 -12.28 10.15 -4.42
CA MET A 104 -11.34 11.20 -4.09
C MET A 104 -9.96 10.59 -3.92
N VAL A 105 -9.06 10.91 -4.84
CA VAL A 105 -7.71 10.35 -4.93
C VAL A 105 -6.65 11.43 -4.81
N LEU A 106 -5.43 11.06 -4.42
CA LEU A 106 -4.27 11.94 -4.45
C LEU A 106 -3.74 12.05 -5.88
N ARG A 107 -3.15 13.20 -6.22
CA ARG A 107 -2.48 13.44 -7.50
C ARG A 107 -1.06 13.96 -7.33
N ASP A 108 -0.22 13.70 -8.33
CA ASP A 108 1.17 14.16 -8.38
C ASP A 108 1.95 13.74 -7.14
N VAL A 109 1.83 12.47 -6.76
CA VAL A 109 2.38 11.97 -5.50
C VAL A 109 3.86 11.60 -5.60
N ARG A 110 4.61 11.90 -4.53
CA ARG A 110 6.01 11.51 -4.40
C ARG A 110 6.34 11.27 -2.93
N TYR A 111 6.96 10.11 -2.66
CA TYR A 111 7.35 9.70 -1.31
C TYR A 111 8.75 9.10 -1.30
N VAL A 112 9.37 9.04 -0.12
CA VAL A 112 10.49 8.13 0.14
C VAL A 112 10.08 7.20 1.27
N ILE A 113 10.18 5.91 1.03
CA ILE A 113 9.93 4.86 2.02
C ILE A 113 11.28 4.51 2.65
N GLU A 114 11.41 4.72 3.96
CA GLU A 114 12.52 4.20 4.74
C GLU A 114 12.06 2.95 5.49
N ALA A 115 12.75 1.84 5.28
CA ALA A 115 12.37 0.57 5.84
C ALA A 115 13.59 -0.30 6.15
N HIS A 116 13.41 -1.23 7.07
CA HIS A 116 14.30 -2.35 7.28
C HIS A 116 13.52 -3.66 7.14
N PHE A 117 14.19 -4.78 7.25
CA PHE A 117 13.54 -6.08 7.30
C PHE A 117 14.11 -6.93 8.43
N ASP A 118 13.26 -7.77 8.98
CA ASP A 118 13.62 -8.83 9.90
C ASP A 118 13.76 -10.14 9.16
N MET A 119 14.70 -10.97 9.59
CA MET A 119 14.78 -12.36 9.14
C MET A 119 13.66 -13.17 9.81
N THR A 120 12.98 -14.00 9.03
CA THR A 120 11.95 -14.91 9.54
C THR A 120 12.50 -16.31 9.72
N GLU A 121 11.76 -17.16 10.43
CA GLU A 121 12.06 -18.60 10.58
C GLU A 121 12.02 -19.39 9.26
N ASN A 122 11.41 -18.83 8.20
CA ASN A 122 11.33 -19.43 6.87
C ASN A 122 12.54 -19.06 5.97
N ALA A 123 13.60 -18.51 6.56
CA ALA A 123 14.84 -18.26 5.83
C ALA A 123 15.50 -19.62 5.47
N ALA A 124 15.92 -19.75 4.21
CA ALA A 124 16.61 -20.95 3.73
C ALA A 124 18.08 -20.97 4.19
N GLU A 125 18.71 -22.14 4.14
CA GLU A 125 20.15 -22.28 4.35
C GLU A 125 20.91 -21.40 3.33
N GLY A 126 21.81 -20.54 3.83
CA GLY A 126 22.54 -19.56 3.01
C GLY A 126 21.84 -18.22 2.81
N ASP A 127 20.64 -18.02 3.33
CA ASP A 127 20.04 -16.70 3.41
C ASP A 127 20.68 -15.88 4.54
N ASN A 128 20.96 -14.63 4.23
CA ASN A 128 21.50 -13.69 5.22
C ASN A 128 21.08 -12.26 4.90
N PRO A 129 21.13 -11.35 5.88
CA PRO A 129 20.70 -9.97 5.68
C PRO A 129 21.46 -9.22 4.57
N GLY A 130 22.74 -9.50 4.38
CA GLY A 130 23.56 -8.88 3.31
C GLY A 130 23.03 -9.25 1.93
N LYS A 131 22.79 -10.54 1.68
CA LYS A 131 22.18 -11.03 0.42
C LYS A 131 20.88 -10.31 0.08
N PHE A 132 19.97 -10.20 1.06
CA PHE A 132 18.67 -9.55 0.84
C PHE A 132 18.84 -8.04 0.61
N GLN A 133 19.74 -7.39 1.33
CA GLN A 133 20.07 -5.98 1.15
C GLN A 133 20.61 -5.69 -0.26
N ASP A 134 21.51 -6.53 -0.77
CA ASP A 134 22.08 -6.38 -2.11
C ASP A 134 21.03 -6.61 -3.20
N ILE A 135 20.13 -7.57 -3.00
CA ILE A 135 19.06 -7.84 -3.95
C ILE A 135 18.10 -6.64 -4.07
N ILE A 136 17.62 -6.09 -2.94
CA ILE A 136 16.69 -4.96 -2.98
C ILE A 136 17.34 -3.71 -3.59
N LYS A 137 18.59 -3.39 -3.23
CA LYS A 137 19.33 -2.26 -3.81
C LYS A 137 19.45 -2.42 -5.31
N ARG A 138 19.98 -3.55 -5.78
CA ARG A 138 20.14 -3.84 -7.21
C ARG A 138 18.82 -3.74 -7.97
N ARG A 139 17.72 -4.26 -7.41
CA ARG A 139 16.40 -4.17 -8.04
C ARG A 139 15.91 -2.74 -8.12
N ALA A 140 16.06 -1.98 -7.04
CA ALA A 140 15.67 -0.58 -6.99
C ALA A 140 16.46 0.29 -7.98
N GLU A 141 17.78 0.06 -8.11
CA GLU A 141 18.65 0.75 -9.07
C GLU A 141 18.27 0.45 -10.52
N LYS A 142 17.86 -0.80 -10.81
CA LYS A 142 17.55 -1.26 -12.17
C LYS A 142 16.07 -1.17 -12.52
N GLY A 143 15.22 -0.68 -11.62
CA GLY A 143 13.76 -0.65 -11.82
C GLY A 143 13.12 -2.03 -11.94
N GLN A 144 13.72 -3.07 -11.33
CA GLN A 144 13.25 -4.45 -11.40
C GLN A 144 12.26 -4.74 -10.28
N PHE A 145 11.17 -5.43 -10.59
CA PHE A 145 10.14 -5.83 -9.63
C PHE A 145 9.63 -7.25 -9.92
N TYR A 146 9.02 -7.87 -8.94
CA TYR A 146 8.33 -9.14 -9.09
C TYR A 146 6.99 -8.96 -9.80
N HIS A 147 6.18 -7.98 -9.33
CA HIS A 147 5.00 -7.51 -10.03
C HIS A 147 4.93 -5.99 -9.92
N GLN A 148 4.22 -5.34 -10.85
CA GLN A 148 4.12 -3.88 -10.89
C GLN A 148 3.65 -3.33 -9.55
N PRO A 149 4.46 -2.52 -8.82
CA PRO A 149 4.00 -1.85 -7.62
C PRO A 149 2.91 -0.82 -7.95
N TYR A 150 2.01 -0.57 -6.99
CA TYR A 150 0.90 0.35 -7.18
C TYR A 150 0.58 1.15 -5.91
N PHE A 151 0.02 2.35 -6.07
CA PHE A 151 -0.38 3.24 -5.00
C PHE A 151 -1.80 2.93 -4.50
N GLY A 152 -1.94 1.89 -3.69
CA GLY A 152 -3.18 1.47 -3.03
C GLY A 152 -4.13 0.69 -3.94
N THR A 153 -4.28 1.06 -5.21
CA THR A 153 -5.07 0.34 -6.20
C THR A 153 -4.25 0.09 -7.47
N ARG A 154 -4.47 -1.07 -8.12
CA ARG A 154 -3.64 -1.54 -9.27
C ARG A 154 -3.66 -0.62 -10.49
N GLU A 155 -4.64 0.27 -10.58
CA GLU A 155 -4.74 1.26 -11.66
C GLU A 155 -3.76 2.42 -11.53
N PHE A 156 -3.11 2.60 -10.37
CA PHE A 156 -2.14 3.66 -10.12
C PHE A 156 -0.73 3.09 -9.95
N PRO A 157 -0.03 2.84 -11.07
CA PRO A 157 1.30 2.24 -11.03
C PRO A 157 2.31 3.17 -10.35
N VAL A 158 3.30 2.56 -9.71
CA VAL A 158 4.40 3.23 -9.03
C VAL A 158 5.65 3.18 -9.89
N ASN A 159 6.26 4.35 -10.09
CA ASN A 159 7.66 4.47 -10.49
C ASN A 159 8.53 4.50 -9.25
N PHE A 160 9.70 3.90 -9.29
CA PHE A 160 10.58 3.85 -8.13
C PHE A 160 12.07 3.86 -8.52
N LYS A 161 12.90 4.26 -7.57
CA LYS A 161 14.36 4.15 -7.64
C LYS A 161 14.95 4.10 -6.24
N LEU A 162 16.21 3.66 -6.13
CA LEU A 162 16.98 3.80 -4.89
C LEU A 162 17.11 5.29 -4.56
N CYS A 163 16.91 5.64 -3.29
CA CYS A 163 17.09 7.00 -2.81
C CYS A 163 18.43 7.13 -2.09
N ASP A 164 19.30 7.98 -2.62
CA ASP A 164 20.55 8.34 -2.00
C ASP A 164 20.43 9.69 -1.28
N GLY A 165 20.80 9.73 -0.01
CA GLY A 165 20.80 10.94 0.80
C GLY A 165 19.54 11.16 1.63
N MET A 166 19.40 12.39 2.15
CA MET A 166 18.25 12.81 2.96
C MET A 166 17.17 13.43 2.05
N PRO A 167 15.91 12.95 2.17
CA PRO A 167 14.81 13.54 1.44
C PRO A 167 14.55 14.99 1.90
N GLU A 168 14.40 15.92 0.95
CA GLU A 168 14.02 17.30 1.24
C GLU A 168 12.52 17.42 1.49
N CYS A 169 12.10 18.25 2.43
CA CYS A 169 10.71 18.54 2.71
C CYS A 169 10.22 19.71 1.84
N PRO A 170 9.10 19.59 1.11
CA PRO A 170 8.44 20.72 0.48
C PRO A 170 8.03 21.77 1.52
N LYS A 171 8.17 23.05 1.18
CA LYS A 171 7.85 24.16 2.10
C LYS A 171 6.41 24.12 2.61
N GLU A 172 5.49 23.64 1.78
CA GLU A 172 4.06 23.50 2.09
C GLU A 172 3.77 22.44 3.16
N LEU A 173 4.74 21.56 3.44
CA LEU A 173 4.62 20.47 4.42
C LEU A 173 5.40 20.72 5.71
N LEU A 174 6.00 21.91 5.86
CA LEU A 174 6.67 22.29 7.10
C LEU A 174 5.65 22.45 8.24
N GLY A 175 6.11 22.13 9.46
CA GLY A 175 5.31 22.13 10.67
C GLY A 175 4.68 20.78 10.96
N GLU A 176 3.78 20.75 11.95
CA GLU A 176 3.12 19.54 12.42
C GLU A 176 1.68 19.46 11.90
N ARG A 177 1.27 18.26 11.43
CA ARG A 177 -0.10 17.95 11.00
C ARG A 177 -0.57 16.66 11.62
N ASP A 178 -1.68 16.72 12.31
CA ASP A 178 -2.42 15.55 12.76
C ASP A 178 -3.24 15.00 11.58
N LEU A 179 -2.92 13.80 11.14
CA LEU A 179 -3.59 13.11 10.04
C LEU A 179 -4.72 12.17 10.53
N GLY A 180 -4.95 12.14 11.84
CA GLY A 180 -5.96 11.29 12.46
C GLY A 180 -5.54 9.83 12.59
N TRP A 181 -6.54 8.95 12.73
CA TRP A 181 -6.31 7.51 12.75
C TRP A 181 -6.05 6.98 11.33
N MET A 182 -4.94 6.28 11.18
CA MET A 182 -4.51 5.72 9.89
C MET A 182 -4.26 4.22 10.03
N LEU A 183 -4.58 3.47 8.99
CA LEU A 183 -4.27 2.05 8.92
C LEU A 183 -2.76 1.85 8.93
N LEU A 184 -2.28 1.18 9.99
CA LEU A 184 -0.88 0.77 10.09
C LEU A 184 -0.63 -0.45 9.20
N ASP A 185 -1.30 -1.54 9.50
CA ASP A 185 -1.27 -2.79 8.72
C ASP A 185 -2.38 -3.74 9.18
N MET A 186 -2.44 -4.92 8.56
CA MET A 186 -3.27 -6.02 9.02
C MET A 186 -2.48 -6.93 9.96
N ASP A 187 -3.07 -7.31 11.08
CA ASP A 187 -2.48 -8.30 11.99
C ASP A 187 -2.82 -9.70 11.49
N TYR A 188 -1.83 -10.40 10.97
CA TYR A 188 -1.92 -11.76 10.46
C TYR A 188 -1.44 -12.81 11.48
N SER A 189 -1.26 -12.44 12.75
CA SER A 189 -0.79 -13.37 13.80
C SER A 189 -1.77 -14.52 14.04
N ASP A 190 -3.07 -14.27 13.84
CA ASP A 190 -4.11 -15.30 13.81
C ASP A 190 -4.77 -15.33 12.41
N PRO A 191 -4.48 -16.36 11.58
CA PRO A 191 -5.09 -16.48 10.25
C PRO A 191 -6.61 -16.60 10.26
N SER A 192 -7.22 -17.04 11.38
CA SER A 192 -8.68 -17.16 11.53
C SER A 192 -9.37 -15.85 11.92
N ASP A 193 -8.61 -14.87 12.42
CA ASP A 193 -9.13 -13.58 12.91
C ASP A 193 -8.19 -12.41 12.55
N ILE A 194 -8.05 -12.17 11.25
CA ILE A 194 -7.22 -11.07 10.71
C ILE A 194 -7.87 -9.72 11.02
N LYS A 195 -7.16 -8.87 11.76
CA LYS A 195 -7.66 -7.56 12.22
C LYS A 195 -6.85 -6.39 11.66
N PRO A 196 -7.52 -5.29 11.29
CA PRO A 196 -6.82 -4.05 10.97
C PRO A 196 -6.24 -3.43 12.23
N VAL A 197 -5.03 -2.91 12.12
CA VAL A 197 -4.32 -2.20 13.18
C VAL A 197 -4.17 -0.74 12.76
N PHE A 198 -4.54 0.18 13.63
CA PHE A 198 -4.51 1.61 13.36
C PHE A 198 -3.54 2.32 14.31
N PHE A 199 -3.05 3.48 13.89
CA PHE A 199 -2.24 4.36 14.74
C PHE A 199 -2.63 5.81 14.56
N ARG A 200 -2.35 6.65 15.56
CA ARG A 200 -2.51 8.10 15.45
C ARG A 200 -1.35 8.65 14.63
N ALA A 201 -1.64 9.04 13.40
CA ALA A 201 -0.65 9.52 12.46
C ALA A 201 -0.43 11.01 12.64
N VAL A 202 0.78 11.39 13.01
CA VAL A 202 1.21 12.80 13.08
C VAL A 202 2.40 12.96 12.15
N MET A 203 2.26 13.84 11.17
CA MET A 203 3.33 14.17 10.23
C MET A 203 4.02 15.45 10.70
N LYS A 204 5.34 15.44 10.80
CA LYS A 204 6.16 16.59 11.14
C LYS A 204 7.18 16.87 10.06
N ASP A 205 7.17 18.08 9.53
CA ASP A 205 8.06 18.52 8.46
C ASP A 205 8.11 17.53 7.29
N GLY A 206 6.92 17.05 6.87
CA GLY A 206 6.77 16.08 5.79
C GLY A 206 7.18 14.65 6.14
N VAL A 207 7.51 14.35 7.39
CA VAL A 207 7.92 13.01 7.85
C VAL A 207 6.83 12.38 8.69
N LEU A 208 6.44 11.17 8.35
CA LEU A 208 5.58 10.30 9.13
C LEU A 208 6.43 9.18 9.73
N ASP A 209 6.66 9.24 11.05
CA ASP A 209 7.27 8.14 11.79
C ASP A 209 6.24 7.01 11.98
N VAL A 210 6.65 5.78 11.70
CA VAL A 210 5.76 4.62 11.76
C VAL A 210 6.05 3.81 13.03
N PRO A 211 5.08 3.67 13.95
CA PRO A 211 5.29 2.87 15.15
C PRO A 211 5.33 1.37 14.82
N PRO A 212 6.01 0.55 15.64
CA PRO A 212 5.92 -0.90 15.52
C PRO A 212 4.50 -1.39 15.81
N MET A 213 4.09 -2.51 15.23
CA MET A 213 2.72 -3.08 15.33
C MET A 213 2.20 -3.26 16.77
N ARG A 214 3.07 -3.36 17.75
CA ARG A 214 2.75 -3.47 19.20
C ARG A 214 3.25 -2.27 20.00
N GLY A 215 3.42 -1.11 19.35
CA GLY A 215 3.90 0.13 19.96
C GLY A 215 2.83 0.91 20.72
N LYS A 216 3.27 1.95 21.44
CA LYS A 216 2.37 2.94 22.04
C LYS A 216 1.60 3.71 20.96
N GLY A 217 0.32 4.01 21.18
CA GLY A 217 -0.52 4.75 20.24
C GLY A 217 -1.08 3.90 19.09
N VAL A 218 -0.96 2.57 19.17
CA VAL A 218 -1.54 1.60 18.23
C VAL A 218 -2.84 1.06 18.80
N ALA A 219 -3.93 1.07 17.98
CA ALA A 219 -5.25 0.54 18.30
C ALA A 219 -5.60 -0.65 17.40
N ARG A 220 -6.37 -1.62 17.93
CA ARG A 220 -6.83 -2.83 17.25
C ARG A 220 -8.35 -2.90 17.20
#